data_b35608887bc316848a7449b6c9c62b24
#
_entry.id   b35608887bc316848a7449b6c9c62b24
#
_cell.length_a   1.000
_cell.length_b   1.000
_cell.length_c   1.000
_cell.angle_alpha   90.00
_cell.angle_beta   90.00
_cell.angle_gamma   90.00
#
_symmetry.space_group_name_H-M   'P 1'
#
loop_
_entity.id
_entity.type
_entity.pdbx_description
1 polymer ?
#
loop_
_entity_poly.entity_id
_entity_poly.type
_entity_poly.pdbx_seq_one_letter_code
_entity_poly.pdbx_strand_id
1 'polypeptide(L)'
;MNLDTAAAWAEVFGLVTILGAAIYSWYQIKELRRSRDSTTAMNLAANFQSEDFVVGLTAIMNMNFDTSKFDPENPEANFKAFRTHFGEDWPKVMTVLTTWESIGVLIHRGDMDFHAFYDLFSGVIIQTYETFSFYFEPIREEVGNKNMEWFIWLADRIIEYENEGSGTPPAHIAFKSWKPPKRLF
;
A
#
# COMPACT_ATOMS: atom_id res chain seq x y z
N MET A 1 19.81 -35.54 -49.57
CA MET A 1 18.77 -35.19 -48.58
C MET A 1 17.53 -34.88 -49.36
N ASN A 2 16.45 -35.63 -49.14
CA ASN A 2 15.22 -35.48 -49.91
C ASN A 2 14.53 -34.16 -49.49
N LEU A 3 13.94 -33.41 -50.42
CA LEU A 3 13.29 -32.11 -50.15
C LEU A 3 12.25 -32.25 -49.06
N ASP A 4 11.50 -33.33 -49.02
CA ASP A 4 10.48 -33.63 -48.02
C ASP A 4 11.06 -33.74 -46.60
N THR A 5 12.26 -34.34 -46.49
CA THR A 5 12.96 -34.48 -45.22
C THR A 5 13.47 -33.11 -44.71
N ALA A 6 13.93 -32.24 -45.62
CA ALA A 6 14.37 -30.92 -45.29
C ALA A 6 13.21 -30.03 -44.83
N ALA A 7 12.04 -30.14 -45.48
CA ALA A 7 10.82 -29.42 -45.08
C ALA A 7 10.33 -29.84 -43.69
N ALA A 8 10.29 -31.15 -43.40
CA ALA A 8 9.90 -31.68 -42.10
C ALA A 8 10.84 -31.19 -40.97
N TRP A 9 12.14 -31.14 -41.21
CA TRP A 9 13.10 -30.58 -40.24
C TRP A 9 12.89 -29.07 -40.04
N ALA A 10 12.59 -28.30 -41.09
CA ALA A 10 12.31 -26.86 -40.98
C ALA A 10 11.06 -26.62 -40.14
N GLU A 11 9.99 -27.40 -40.26
CA GLU A 11 8.79 -27.32 -39.44
C GLU A 11 9.08 -27.62 -37.97
N VAL A 12 9.85 -28.66 -37.68
CA VAL A 12 10.25 -29.01 -36.30
C VAL A 12 11.08 -27.89 -35.67
N PHE A 13 12.07 -27.36 -36.38
CA PHE A 13 12.86 -26.24 -35.88
C PHE A 13 12.03 -24.96 -35.70
N GLY A 14 11.09 -24.69 -36.61
CA GLY A 14 10.15 -23.58 -36.48
C GLY A 14 9.30 -23.72 -35.23
N LEU A 15 8.75 -24.90 -34.96
CA LEU A 15 7.95 -25.15 -33.75
C LEU A 15 8.78 -24.99 -32.47
N VAL A 16 9.99 -25.55 -32.42
CA VAL A 16 10.90 -25.42 -31.27
C VAL A 16 11.27 -23.97 -31.03
N THR A 17 11.50 -23.18 -32.08
CA THR A 17 11.80 -21.74 -31.97
C THR A 17 10.62 -20.95 -31.39
N ILE A 18 9.39 -21.24 -31.85
CA ILE A 18 8.17 -20.58 -31.35
C ILE A 18 7.96 -20.91 -29.87
N LEU A 19 8.11 -22.20 -29.49
CA LEU A 19 7.99 -22.61 -28.09
C LEU A 19 9.05 -21.95 -27.20
N GLY A 20 10.31 -21.90 -27.67
CA GLY A 20 11.40 -21.23 -26.98
C GLY A 20 11.13 -19.74 -26.78
N ALA A 21 10.65 -19.07 -27.84
CA ALA A 21 10.27 -17.65 -27.77
C ALA A 21 9.10 -17.41 -26.78
N ALA A 22 8.10 -18.28 -26.76
CA ALA A 22 6.97 -18.18 -25.84
C ALA A 22 7.42 -18.34 -24.37
N ILE A 23 8.27 -19.33 -24.07
CA ILE A 23 8.83 -19.56 -22.74
C ILE A 23 9.69 -18.37 -22.33
N TYR A 24 10.54 -17.86 -23.22
CA TYR A 24 11.38 -16.68 -22.94
C TYR A 24 10.54 -15.43 -22.67
N SER A 25 9.50 -15.20 -23.46
CA SER A 25 8.57 -14.08 -23.25
C SER A 25 7.85 -14.18 -21.90
N TRP A 26 7.46 -15.38 -21.50
CA TRP A 26 6.89 -15.62 -20.18
C TRP A 26 7.87 -15.21 -19.06
N TYR A 27 9.14 -15.66 -19.15
CA TYR A 27 10.17 -15.30 -18.18
C TYR A 27 10.39 -13.79 -18.12
N GLN A 28 10.44 -13.11 -19.27
CA GLN A 28 10.58 -11.65 -19.33
C GLN A 28 9.41 -10.93 -18.67
N ILE A 29 8.17 -11.37 -18.92
CA ILE A 29 6.98 -10.76 -18.30
C ILE A 29 7.03 -10.94 -16.78
N LYS A 30 7.41 -12.10 -16.30
CA LYS A 30 7.55 -12.38 -14.86
C LYS A 30 8.63 -11.50 -14.21
N GLU A 31 9.77 -11.35 -14.86
CA GLU A 31 10.86 -10.49 -14.35
C GLU A 31 10.50 -9.01 -14.39
N LEU A 32 9.82 -8.55 -15.44
CA LEU A 32 9.29 -7.18 -15.54
C LEU A 32 8.30 -6.86 -14.41
N ARG A 33 7.40 -7.79 -14.09
CA ARG A 33 6.48 -7.62 -12.95
C ARG A 33 7.24 -7.50 -11.65
N ARG A 34 8.18 -8.39 -11.37
CA ARG A 34 9.01 -8.37 -10.16
C ARG A 34 9.84 -7.10 -10.04
N SER A 35 10.41 -6.61 -11.14
CA SER A 35 11.16 -5.35 -11.16
C SER A 35 10.26 -4.16 -10.88
N ARG A 36 9.03 -4.15 -11.41
CA ARG A 36 8.04 -3.09 -11.16
C ARG A 36 7.62 -3.05 -9.70
N ASP A 37 7.33 -4.22 -9.10
CA ASP A 37 6.95 -4.34 -7.69
C ASP A 37 8.07 -3.82 -6.78
N SER A 38 9.32 -4.17 -7.08
CA SER A 38 10.49 -3.67 -6.36
C SER A 38 10.65 -2.15 -6.48
N THR A 39 10.47 -1.60 -7.69
CA THR A 39 10.57 -0.15 -7.92
C THR A 39 9.47 0.62 -7.20
N THR A 40 8.25 0.09 -7.20
CA THR A 40 7.12 0.68 -6.48
C THR A 40 7.39 0.69 -4.97
N ALA A 41 7.88 -0.41 -4.41
CA ALA A 41 8.25 -0.51 -2.99
C ALA A 41 9.37 0.47 -2.62
N MET A 42 10.40 0.63 -3.48
CA MET A 42 11.49 1.57 -3.25
C MET A 42 11.02 3.03 -3.32
N ASN A 43 10.19 3.39 -4.28
CA ASN A 43 9.61 4.74 -4.39
C ASN A 43 8.72 5.05 -3.18
N LEU A 44 7.97 4.06 -2.71
CA LEU A 44 7.16 4.19 -1.51
C LEU A 44 8.03 4.42 -0.27
N ALA A 45 9.09 3.62 -0.10
CA ALA A 45 10.02 3.78 1.00
C ALA A 45 10.67 5.18 0.99
N ALA A 46 10.98 5.73 -0.19
CA ALA A 46 11.51 7.08 -0.32
C ALA A 46 10.49 8.16 0.12
N ASN A 47 9.21 7.97 -0.21
CA ASN A 47 8.16 8.88 0.24
C ASN A 47 7.99 8.86 1.78
N PHE A 48 8.08 7.69 2.40
CA PHE A 48 8.04 7.56 3.87
C PHE A 48 9.25 8.18 4.58
N GLN A 49 10.36 8.37 3.89
CA GLN A 49 11.55 9.02 4.41
C GLN A 49 11.57 10.54 4.12
N SER A 50 10.57 11.07 3.42
CA SER A 50 10.49 12.51 3.19
C SER A 50 10.25 13.24 4.51
N GLU A 51 10.84 14.43 4.66
CA GLU A 51 10.69 15.25 5.85
C GLU A 51 9.22 15.57 6.13
N ASP A 52 8.46 15.94 5.10
CA ASP A 52 7.05 16.27 5.22
C ASP A 52 6.20 15.10 5.72
N PHE A 53 6.49 13.88 5.23
CA PHE A 53 5.79 12.70 5.69
C PHE A 53 6.12 12.38 7.15
N VAL A 54 7.39 12.41 7.53
CA VAL A 54 7.84 12.10 8.91
C VAL A 54 7.28 13.12 9.90
N VAL A 55 7.33 14.41 9.58
CA VAL A 55 6.78 15.47 10.43
C VAL A 55 5.25 15.35 10.53
N GLY A 56 4.56 15.15 9.41
CA GLY A 56 3.11 14.97 9.39
C GLY A 56 2.66 13.75 10.20
N LEU A 57 3.35 12.61 10.04
CA LEU A 57 3.06 11.42 10.82
C LEU A 57 3.33 11.62 12.32
N THR A 58 4.42 12.31 12.66
CA THR A 58 4.73 12.64 14.07
C THR A 58 3.66 13.54 14.66
N ALA A 59 3.16 14.52 13.92
CA ALA A 59 2.07 15.38 14.35
C ALA A 59 0.77 14.59 14.60
N ILE A 60 0.47 13.60 13.74
CA ILE A 60 -0.67 12.69 13.91
C ILE A 60 -0.51 11.85 15.18
N MET A 61 0.65 11.21 15.36
CA MET A 61 0.91 10.32 16.49
C MET A 61 0.89 11.03 17.84
N ASN A 62 1.25 12.32 17.87
CA ASN A 62 1.26 13.15 19.05
C ASN A 62 -0.02 13.98 19.21
N MET A 63 -1.04 13.74 18.38
CA MET A 63 -2.28 14.48 18.41
C MET A 63 -2.97 14.31 19.77
N ASN A 64 -3.21 15.43 20.43
CA ASN A 64 -4.00 15.53 21.66
C ASN A 64 -5.17 16.49 21.42
N PHE A 65 -6.09 16.08 20.56
CA PHE A 65 -7.28 16.86 20.22
C PHE A 65 -8.46 16.37 21.05
N ASP A 66 -9.15 17.30 21.70
CA ASP A 66 -10.33 17.00 22.49
C ASP A 66 -11.54 16.77 21.58
N THR A 67 -11.78 15.53 21.23
CA THR A 67 -12.88 15.12 20.34
C THR A 67 -14.26 15.33 20.94
N SER A 68 -14.36 15.55 22.27
CA SER A 68 -15.65 15.85 22.93
C SER A 68 -16.23 17.21 22.53
N LYS A 69 -15.42 18.08 21.96
CA LYS A 69 -15.81 19.38 21.42
C LYS A 69 -16.29 19.33 19.97
N PHE A 70 -16.27 18.16 19.39
CA PHE A 70 -16.71 17.99 18.02
C PHE A 70 -18.24 18.08 17.96
N ASP A 71 -18.75 18.99 17.18
CA ASP A 71 -20.18 19.21 16.98
C ASP A 71 -20.62 18.50 15.69
N PRO A 72 -21.38 17.40 15.76
CA PRO A 72 -21.86 16.70 14.59
C PRO A 72 -22.73 17.56 13.67
N GLU A 73 -23.37 18.61 14.23
CA GLU A 73 -24.25 19.51 13.47
C GLU A 73 -23.47 20.63 12.75
N ASN A 74 -22.15 20.77 13.02
CA ASN A 74 -21.34 21.83 12.43
C ASN A 74 -19.98 21.32 11.92
N PRO A 75 -19.96 20.50 10.87
CA PRO A 75 -18.75 19.88 10.33
C PRO A 75 -17.71 20.90 9.83
N GLU A 76 -18.15 22.05 9.31
CA GLU A 76 -17.23 23.10 8.86
C GLU A 76 -16.44 23.72 10.03
N ALA A 77 -17.10 23.98 11.15
CA ALA A 77 -16.43 24.50 12.36
C ALA A 77 -15.46 23.45 12.93
N ASN A 78 -15.85 22.18 12.90
CA ASN A 78 -15.01 21.06 13.31
C ASN A 78 -13.77 20.96 12.45
N PHE A 79 -13.92 21.04 11.14
CA PHE A 79 -12.80 21.02 10.19
C PHE A 79 -11.83 22.18 10.45
N LYS A 80 -12.37 23.37 10.66
CA LYS A 80 -11.56 24.55 10.96
C LYS A 80 -10.80 24.40 12.28
N ALA A 81 -11.46 23.91 13.33
CA ALA A 81 -10.84 23.67 14.62
C ALA A 81 -9.72 22.63 14.52
N PHE A 82 -9.97 21.55 13.82
CA PHE A 82 -9.02 20.46 13.59
C PHE A 82 -7.80 20.92 12.78
N ARG A 83 -8.03 21.62 11.68
CA ARG A 83 -6.96 22.24 10.90
C ARG A 83 -6.14 23.23 11.73
N THR A 84 -6.79 24.03 12.56
CA THR A 84 -6.12 25.00 13.44
C THR A 84 -5.28 24.31 14.50
N HIS A 85 -5.69 23.13 14.98
CA HIS A 85 -4.93 22.32 15.94
C HIS A 85 -3.55 21.92 15.40
N PHE A 86 -3.48 21.52 14.13
CA PHE A 86 -2.21 21.18 13.48
C PHE A 86 -1.41 22.41 13.02
N GLY A 87 -2.06 23.58 12.88
CA GLY A 87 -1.40 24.82 12.51
C GLY A 87 -0.56 24.69 11.22
N GLU A 88 0.74 24.99 11.32
CA GLU A 88 1.68 24.94 10.19
C GLU A 88 1.98 23.53 9.72
N ASP A 89 1.74 22.50 10.54
CA ASP A 89 1.97 21.10 10.16
C ASP A 89 0.80 20.50 9.38
N TRP A 90 -0.33 21.19 9.27
CA TRP A 90 -1.49 20.70 8.52
C TRP A 90 -1.18 20.23 7.09
N PRO A 91 -0.40 20.96 6.25
CA PRO A 91 -0.06 20.45 4.91
C PRO A 91 0.70 19.14 4.95
N LYS A 92 1.55 18.93 5.96
CA LYS A 92 2.32 17.69 6.14
C LYS A 92 1.43 16.53 6.59
N VAL A 93 0.46 16.82 7.48
CA VAL A 93 -0.59 15.85 7.85
C VAL A 93 -1.39 15.43 6.62
N MET A 94 -1.78 16.37 5.76
CA MET A 94 -2.45 16.06 4.49
C MET A 94 -1.58 15.22 3.55
N THR A 95 -0.26 15.44 3.55
CA THR A 95 0.67 14.58 2.79
C THR A 95 0.61 13.13 3.25
N VAL A 96 0.53 12.88 4.55
CA VAL A 96 0.37 11.53 5.10
C VAL A 96 -0.96 10.92 4.66
N LEU A 97 -2.06 11.62 4.86
CA LEU A 97 -3.41 11.12 4.53
C LEU A 97 -3.56 10.83 3.02
N THR A 98 -3.09 11.73 2.15
CA THR A 98 -3.13 11.53 0.70
C THR A 98 -2.18 10.44 0.22
N THR A 99 -1.09 10.18 0.96
CA THR A 99 -0.22 9.02 0.69
C THR A 99 -0.96 7.72 0.98
N TRP A 100 -1.64 7.61 2.13
CA TRP A 100 -2.47 6.42 2.45
C TRP A 100 -3.61 6.22 1.45
N GLU A 101 -4.26 7.31 1.02
CA GLU A 101 -5.28 7.28 -0.04
C GLU A 101 -4.71 6.69 -1.34
N SER A 102 -3.54 7.15 -1.76
CA SER A 102 -2.88 6.67 -2.98
C SER A 102 -2.50 5.20 -2.89
N ILE A 103 -2.03 4.75 -1.72
CA ILE A 103 -1.68 3.36 -1.46
C ILE A 103 -2.92 2.46 -1.52
N GLY A 104 -4.04 2.89 -0.95
CA GLY A 104 -5.30 2.16 -1.07
C GLY A 104 -5.69 1.89 -2.52
N VAL A 105 -5.52 2.88 -3.40
CA VAL A 105 -5.73 2.70 -4.85
C VAL A 105 -4.77 1.67 -5.45
N LEU A 106 -3.47 1.73 -5.12
CA LEU A 106 -2.46 0.83 -5.67
C LEU A 106 -2.71 -0.62 -5.24
N ILE A 107 -3.08 -0.84 -3.99
CA ILE A 107 -3.43 -2.16 -3.46
C ILE A 107 -4.70 -2.70 -4.13
N HIS A 108 -5.75 -1.87 -4.23
CA HIS A 108 -6.99 -2.27 -4.88
C HIS A 108 -6.80 -2.69 -6.34
N ARG A 109 -5.90 -2.01 -7.06
CA ARG A 109 -5.56 -2.34 -8.46
C ARG A 109 -4.62 -3.53 -8.61
N GLY A 110 -4.05 -4.04 -7.52
CA GLY A 110 -3.02 -5.07 -7.56
C GLY A 110 -1.66 -4.59 -8.08
N ASP A 111 -1.43 -3.27 -8.06
CA ASP A 111 -0.14 -2.66 -8.39
C ASP A 111 0.84 -2.72 -7.20
N MET A 112 0.31 -3.03 -6.00
CA MET A 112 1.06 -3.26 -4.77
C MET A 112 0.52 -4.50 -4.05
N ASP A 113 1.40 -5.34 -3.55
CA ASP A 113 1.05 -6.52 -2.77
C ASP A 113 0.53 -6.14 -1.38
N PHE A 114 -0.68 -6.60 -1.05
CA PHE A 114 -1.34 -6.30 0.23
C PHE A 114 -0.56 -6.87 1.42
N HIS A 115 -0.05 -8.10 1.33
CA HIS A 115 0.61 -8.73 2.47
C HIS A 115 1.95 -8.08 2.79
N ALA A 116 2.74 -7.75 1.76
CA ALA A 116 3.99 -7.03 1.95
C ALA A 116 3.76 -5.64 2.55
N PHE A 117 2.68 -4.96 2.15
CA PHE A 117 2.29 -3.68 2.72
C PHE A 117 1.79 -3.82 4.16
N TYR A 118 0.95 -4.81 4.43
CA TYR A 118 0.42 -5.13 5.75
C TYR A 118 1.55 -5.36 6.76
N ASP A 119 2.53 -6.19 6.42
CA ASP A 119 3.66 -6.51 7.28
C ASP A 119 4.49 -5.28 7.69
N LEU A 120 4.51 -4.25 6.84
CA LEU A 120 5.31 -3.04 7.08
C LEU A 120 4.53 -1.92 7.78
N PHE A 121 3.23 -1.75 7.47
CA PHE A 121 2.51 -0.51 7.76
C PHE A 121 1.17 -0.68 8.47
N SER A 122 0.68 -1.89 8.74
CA SER A 122 -0.64 -2.12 9.33
C SER A 122 -0.87 -1.31 10.60
N GLY A 123 0.07 -1.35 11.55
CA GLY A 123 -0.06 -0.63 12.82
C GLY A 123 -0.17 0.89 12.64
N VAL A 124 0.60 1.46 11.71
CA VAL A 124 0.58 2.92 11.46
C VAL A 124 -0.70 3.34 10.77
N ILE A 125 -1.22 2.52 9.85
CA ILE A 125 -2.50 2.76 9.17
C ILE A 125 -3.65 2.73 10.18
N ILE A 126 -3.73 1.68 10.99
CA ILE A 126 -4.78 1.54 12.01
C ILE A 126 -4.73 2.73 12.97
N GLN A 127 -3.57 3.06 13.49
CA GLN A 127 -3.43 4.19 14.41
C GLN A 127 -3.82 5.51 13.76
N THR A 128 -3.41 5.76 12.50
CA THR A 128 -3.81 6.96 11.77
C THR A 128 -5.33 6.99 11.57
N TYR A 129 -5.94 5.85 11.20
CA TYR A 129 -7.38 5.75 11.01
C TYR A 129 -8.14 6.01 12.31
N GLU A 130 -7.78 5.37 13.40
CA GLU A 130 -8.39 5.58 14.72
C GLU A 130 -8.30 7.05 15.17
N THR A 131 -7.14 7.68 14.91
CA THR A 131 -6.90 9.09 15.23
C THR A 131 -7.84 10.03 14.45
N PHE A 132 -8.20 9.68 13.22
CA PHE A 132 -9.02 10.50 12.33
C PHE A 132 -10.45 10.02 12.14
N SER A 133 -10.85 8.88 12.67
CA SER A 133 -12.16 8.25 12.45
C SER A 133 -13.33 9.20 12.76
N PHE A 134 -13.24 9.95 13.87
CA PHE A 134 -14.26 10.93 14.27
C PHE A 134 -14.44 12.08 13.26
N TYR A 135 -13.43 12.32 12.42
CA TYR A 135 -13.42 13.38 11.43
C TYR A 135 -13.94 12.90 10.07
N PHE A 136 -13.66 11.66 9.68
CA PHE A 136 -14.01 11.16 8.35
C PHE A 136 -15.51 10.98 8.15
N GLU A 137 -16.22 10.46 9.15
CA GLU A 137 -17.65 10.16 9.02
C GLU A 137 -18.49 11.41 8.73
N PRO A 138 -18.41 12.51 9.55
CA PRO A 138 -19.17 13.73 9.28
C PRO A 138 -18.80 14.40 7.96
N ILE A 139 -17.53 14.40 7.57
CA ILE A 139 -17.10 15.01 6.31
C ILE A 139 -17.59 14.24 5.10
N ARG A 140 -17.65 12.91 5.16
CA ARG A 140 -18.20 12.11 4.07
C ARG A 140 -19.67 12.37 3.82
N GLU A 141 -20.43 12.68 4.85
CA GLU A 141 -21.83 13.07 4.71
C GLU A 141 -21.98 14.45 4.03
N GLU A 142 -21.08 15.40 4.31
CA GLU A 142 -21.16 16.77 3.81
C GLU A 142 -20.50 16.96 2.43
N VAL A 143 -19.26 16.49 2.27
CA VAL A 143 -18.44 16.73 1.05
C VAL A 143 -18.60 15.62 0.00
N GLY A 144 -19.27 14.56 0.36
CA GLY A 144 -19.50 13.38 -0.48
C GLY A 144 -18.58 12.22 -0.14
N ASN A 145 -19.07 11.02 -0.45
CA ASN A 145 -18.50 9.72 -0.06
C ASN A 145 -17.10 9.40 -0.64
N LYS A 146 -16.50 10.31 -1.42
CA LYS A 146 -15.20 10.08 -2.08
C LYS A 146 -14.00 10.66 -1.34
N ASN A 147 -14.21 11.40 -0.24
CA ASN A 147 -13.08 11.94 0.51
C ASN A 147 -12.43 10.84 1.35
N MET A 148 -11.15 10.60 1.11
CA MET A 148 -10.35 9.55 1.78
C MET A 148 -11.00 8.14 1.71
N GLU A 149 -11.73 7.85 0.62
CA GLU A 149 -12.44 6.58 0.46
C GLU A 149 -11.50 5.38 0.41
N TRP A 150 -10.33 5.54 -0.21
CA TRP A 150 -9.35 4.48 -0.37
C TRP A 150 -8.50 4.27 0.88
N PHE A 151 -8.25 5.33 1.65
CA PHE A 151 -7.60 5.20 2.95
C PHE A 151 -8.51 4.47 3.95
N ILE A 152 -9.79 4.84 4.00
CA ILE A 152 -10.78 4.18 4.87
C ILE A 152 -10.95 2.72 4.44
N TRP A 153 -11.10 2.46 3.13
CA TRP A 153 -11.18 1.11 2.60
C TRP A 153 -9.95 0.27 2.97
N LEU A 154 -8.75 0.85 2.89
CA LEU A 154 -7.50 0.17 3.24
C LEU A 154 -7.46 -0.18 4.73
N ALA A 155 -7.82 0.76 5.60
CA ALA A 155 -7.89 0.52 7.04
C ALA A 155 -8.89 -0.58 7.38
N ASP A 156 -10.08 -0.56 6.76
CA ASP A 156 -11.10 -1.60 6.94
C ASP A 156 -10.58 -2.99 6.53
N ARG A 157 -9.87 -3.09 5.39
CA ARG A 157 -9.30 -4.38 4.93
C ARG A 157 -8.22 -4.89 5.86
N ILE A 158 -7.40 -4.02 6.44
CA ILE A 158 -6.38 -4.38 7.42
C ILE A 158 -7.04 -4.88 8.72
N ILE A 159 -8.02 -4.15 9.24
CA ILE A 159 -8.74 -4.52 10.46
C ILE A 159 -9.50 -5.84 10.26
N GLU A 160 -10.16 -6.03 9.14
CA GLU A 160 -10.84 -7.29 8.80
C GLU A 160 -9.86 -8.47 8.77
N TYR A 161 -8.71 -8.29 8.09
CA TYR A 161 -7.67 -9.30 7.99
C TYR A 161 -7.11 -9.70 9.37
N GLU A 162 -6.94 -8.76 10.29
CA GLU A 162 -6.54 -9.04 11.67
C GLU A 162 -7.62 -9.79 12.46
N ASN A 163 -8.89 -9.37 12.33
CA ASN A 163 -10.02 -9.97 13.04
C ASN A 163 -10.33 -11.39 12.58
N GLU A 164 -10.07 -11.74 11.34
CA GLU A 164 -10.19 -13.10 10.81
C GLU A 164 -9.10 -14.04 11.32
N GLY A 165 -8.17 -13.56 12.15
CA GLY A 165 -7.03 -14.34 12.65
C GLY A 165 -5.99 -14.64 11.56
N SER A 166 -6.11 -13.98 10.41
CA SER A 166 -5.15 -14.07 9.30
C SER A 166 -3.94 -13.16 9.51
N GLY A 167 -4.05 -12.21 10.46
CA GLY A 167 -2.96 -11.32 10.82
C GLY A 167 -1.74 -12.09 11.34
N THR A 168 -0.57 -11.75 10.83
CA THR A 168 0.69 -12.35 11.27
C THR A 168 1.00 -11.86 12.68
N PRO A 169 1.30 -12.76 13.65
CA PRO A 169 1.79 -12.32 14.95
C PRO A 169 3.04 -11.44 14.76
N PRO A 170 3.35 -10.53 15.71
CA PRO A 170 4.52 -9.67 15.60
C PRO A 170 5.77 -10.46 15.20
N ALA A 171 6.53 -9.98 14.23
CA ALA A 171 7.62 -10.70 13.57
C ALA A 171 8.65 -11.29 14.58
N HIS A 172 8.93 -10.57 15.67
CA HIS A 172 9.83 -11.04 16.72
C HIS A 172 9.30 -12.26 17.48
N ILE A 173 7.99 -12.52 17.42
CA ILE A 173 7.34 -13.71 18.00
C ILE A 173 7.25 -14.79 16.92
N ALA A 174 6.67 -14.48 15.78
CA ALA A 174 6.42 -15.43 14.70
C ALA A 174 7.70 -16.04 14.13
N PHE A 175 8.75 -15.23 13.98
CA PHE A 175 10.00 -15.62 13.33
C PHE A 175 11.20 -15.70 14.29
N LYS A 176 10.96 -15.93 15.58
CA LYS A 176 12.02 -16.02 16.60
C LYS A 176 13.12 -17.02 16.26
N SER A 177 12.78 -18.10 15.56
CA SER A 177 13.74 -19.15 15.16
C SER A 177 14.33 -18.93 13.77
N TRP A 178 13.91 -17.88 13.04
CA TRP A 178 14.38 -17.61 11.69
C TRP A 178 15.89 -17.31 11.67
N LYS A 179 16.56 -17.89 10.67
CA LYS A 179 18.00 -17.63 10.40
C LYS A 179 18.15 -17.26 8.93
N PRO A 180 19.02 -16.30 8.60
CA PRO A 180 19.27 -15.95 7.21
C PRO A 180 19.80 -17.17 6.44
N PRO A 181 19.39 -17.34 5.16
CA PRO A 181 19.94 -18.41 4.33
C PRO A 181 21.45 -18.24 4.22
N LYS A 182 22.20 -19.37 4.27
CA LYS A 182 23.64 -19.35 4.03
C LYS A 182 23.87 -18.80 2.62
N ARG A 183 24.70 -17.76 2.51
CA ARG A 183 25.15 -17.29 1.18
C ARG A 183 25.95 -18.43 0.56
N LEU A 184 25.47 -18.96 -0.56
CA LEU A 184 26.27 -19.76 -1.46
C LEU A 184 27.13 -18.75 -2.23
N PHE A 185 28.43 -18.75 -1.96
CA PHE A 185 29.41 -17.98 -2.70
C PHE A 185 29.53 -18.55 -4.11
#